data_47419f0904a7abf8f125e953af1a2581
#
_entry.id   47419f0904a7abf8f125e953af1a2581
#
_cell.length_a   1.000
_cell.length_b   1.000
_cell.length_c   1.000
_cell.angle_alpha   90.00
_cell.angle_beta   90.00
_cell.angle_gamma   90.00
#
_symmetry.space_group_name_H-M   'P 1'
#
loop_
_entity.id
_entity.type
_entity.pdbx_description
1 polymer ?
#
loop_
_entity_poly.entity_id
_entity_poly.type
_entity_poly.pdbx_seq_one_letter_code
_entity_poly.pdbx_strand_id
1 'polypeptide(L)'
;MAKRSGSYSVPFSFELLSFDEAVGLAADTGRISGDAGPLLETVVDMLDELGRPDEYFDCIQVAGTNGKTSTTRFSAAILRGEGLKTALYTSPQLVRYPERMEVDGRVVNDEAFARGVSAAVEAGHRVNARRVAAGKRAYSITPFDLLTAAALVVFAEAAVDVAVLEVGMGGRWDATSATDPVAVAITGIGLDHTRILGDTLEAIAGEKAAVIKPGRLVVLGEGTHEASVQRVMDARCRECGVVPLVVSHATTKVPAHVGDAVEFSCTTPRAIRSEEHTSELQSQRDI
;
A
#
# COMPACT_ATOMS: atom_id res chain seq x y z
N MET A 1 -0.47 6.13 -16.06
CA MET A 1 -1.30 5.74 -17.24
C MET A 1 -2.71 6.26 -17.04
N ALA A 2 -3.51 6.38 -18.10
CA ALA A 2 -4.93 6.71 -17.93
C ALA A 2 -5.65 5.48 -17.35
N LYS A 3 -6.51 5.72 -16.36
CA LYS A 3 -7.37 4.71 -15.74
C LYS A 3 -8.21 3.99 -16.79
N ARG A 4 -8.31 2.67 -16.73
CA ARG A 4 -9.21 1.91 -17.62
C ARG A 4 -10.66 2.24 -17.31
N SER A 5 -11.45 2.42 -18.36
CA SER A 5 -12.91 2.61 -18.25
C SER A 5 -13.63 1.27 -18.30
N GLY A 6 -14.70 1.12 -17.52
CA GLY A 6 -15.55 -0.08 -17.50
C GLY A 6 -15.43 -0.88 -16.21
N SER A 7 -16.19 -1.96 -16.10
CA SER A 7 -16.15 -2.87 -14.96
C SER A 7 -15.01 -3.87 -15.11
N TYR A 8 -14.29 -4.09 -14.02
CA TYR A 8 -13.27 -5.14 -13.94
C TYR A 8 -13.91 -6.51 -13.71
N SER A 9 -13.33 -7.53 -14.32
CA SER A 9 -13.56 -8.94 -13.96
C SER A 9 -12.27 -9.72 -14.21
N VAL A 10 -12.03 -10.74 -13.38
CA VAL A 10 -10.91 -11.66 -13.58
C VAL A 10 -11.03 -12.34 -14.93
N PRO A 11 -9.98 -12.33 -15.80
CA PRO A 11 -10.10 -12.79 -17.20
C PRO A 11 -10.06 -14.30 -17.39
N PHE A 12 -10.15 -15.09 -16.32
CA PHE A 12 -10.14 -16.55 -16.34
C PHE A 12 -11.07 -17.13 -15.26
N SER A 13 -11.44 -18.40 -15.45
CA SER A 13 -12.17 -19.16 -14.43
C SER A 13 -11.22 -19.66 -13.35
N PHE A 14 -11.68 -19.68 -12.10
CA PHE A 14 -10.94 -20.21 -10.96
C PHE A 14 -11.90 -20.86 -9.98
N GLU A 15 -11.40 -21.81 -9.20
CA GLU A 15 -12.13 -22.42 -8.11
C GLU A 15 -12.21 -21.46 -6.92
N LEU A 16 -13.40 -21.32 -6.35
CA LEU A 16 -13.61 -20.49 -5.19
C LEU A 16 -13.24 -21.28 -3.92
N LEU A 17 -12.23 -20.84 -3.23
CA LEU A 17 -11.82 -21.37 -1.93
C LEU A 17 -12.82 -20.98 -0.85
N SER A 18 -12.97 -21.82 0.16
CA SER A 18 -13.57 -21.41 1.42
C SER A 18 -12.72 -20.32 2.11
N PHE A 19 -13.32 -19.61 3.04
CA PHE A 19 -12.59 -18.59 3.80
C PHE A 19 -11.38 -19.16 4.53
N ASP A 20 -11.53 -20.34 5.18
CA ASP A 20 -10.45 -20.96 5.93
C ASP A 20 -9.29 -21.41 5.02
N GLU A 21 -9.60 -21.96 3.85
CA GLU A 21 -8.58 -22.30 2.84
C GLU A 21 -7.85 -21.06 2.34
N ALA A 22 -8.58 -19.98 2.06
CA ALA A 22 -8.00 -18.71 1.63
C ALA A 22 -7.08 -18.12 2.70
N VAL A 23 -7.48 -18.16 3.97
CA VAL A 23 -6.63 -17.74 5.10
C VAL A 23 -5.40 -18.65 5.22
N GLY A 24 -5.56 -19.95 5.07
CA GLY A 24 -4.43 -20.90 5.11
C GLY A 24 -3.38 -20.59 4.04
N LEU A 25 -3.80 -20.31 2.80
CA LEU A 25 -2.89 -19.94 1.72
C LEU A 25 -2.30 -18.53 1.89
N ALA A 26 -3.08 -17.58 2.42
CA ALA A 26 -2.58 -16.25 2.75
C ALA A 26 -1.52 -16.26 3.87
N ALA A 27 -1.56 -17.26 4.74
CA ALA A 27 -0.56 -17.46 5.79
C ALA A 27 0.66 -18.25 5.30
N ASP A 28 0.46 -19.22 4.42
CA ASP A 28 1.51 -20.09 3.86
C ASP A 28 1.29 -20.33 2.37
N THR A 29 2.13 -19.72 1.55
CA THR A 29 2.10 -19.84 0.08
C THR A 29 2.90 -21.04 -0.45
N GLY A 30 3.40 -21.93 0.41
CA GLY A 30 4.27 -23.04 0.01
C GLY A 30 3.71 -23.94 -1.08
N ARG A 31 2.38 -24.05 -1.19
CA ARG A 31 1.70 -24.85 -2.21
C ARG A 31 1.72 -24.24 -3.62
N ILE A 32 1.90 -22.92 -3.72
CA ILE A 32 1.90 -22.17 -4.99
C ILE A 32 3.24 -21.53 -5.28
N SER A 33 4.20 -21.65 -4.36
CA SER A 33 5.54 -21.09 -4.50
C SER A 33 6.50 -22.07 -5.17
N GLY A 34 7.43 -21.52 -5.95
CA GLY A 34 8.60 -22.19 -6.49
C GLY A 34 9.87 -21.80 -5.78
N ASP A 35 10.99 -21.88 -6.49
CA ASP A 35 12.33 -21.70 -5.94
C ASP A 35 13.12 -20.53 -6.57
N ALA A 36 12.48 -19.68 -7.36
CA ALA A 36 13.15 -18.55 -8.02
C ALA A 36 13.45 -17.35 -7.10
N GLY A 37 13.07 -17.42 -5.82
CA GLY A 37 13.21 -16.32 -4.86
C GLY A 37 12.12 -15.22 -5.02
N PRO A 38 11.95 -14.36 -4.00
CA PRO A 38 11.01 -13.25 -4.06
C PRO A 38 11.56 -12.16 -5.02
N LEU A 39 10.74 -11.76 -5.99
CA LEU A 39 11.04 -10.75 -6.99
C LEU A 39 9.80 -9.89 -7.24
N LEU A 40 9.98 -8.59 -7.51
CA LEU A 40 8.86 -7.71 -7.85
C LEU A 40 8.11 -8.19 -9.11
N GLU A 41 8.84 -8.77 -10.06
CA GLU A 41 8.29 -9.37 -11.27
C GLU A 41 7.27 -10.47 -10.98
N THR A 42 7.35 -11.13 -9.82
CA THR A 42 6.32 -12.09 -9.37
C THR A 42 4.94 -11.46 -9.34
N VAL A 43 4.83 -10.32 -8.68
CA VAL A 43 3.55 -9.61 -8.56
C VAL A 43 3.16 -8.98 -9.90
N VAL A 44 4.12 -8.41 -10.63
CA VAL A 44 3.86 -7.84 -11.98
C VAL A 44 3.25 -8.90 -12.90
N ASP A 45 3.87 -10.09 -13.00
CA ASP A 45 3.37 -11.18 -13.85
C ASP A 45 2.00 -11.71 -13.36
N MET A 46 1.76 -11.73 -12.03
CA MET A 46 0.45 -12.08 -11.47
C MET A 46 -0.62 -11.04 -11.82
N LEU A 47 -0.30 -9.75 -11.74
CA LEU A 47 -1.22 -8.67 -12.10
C LEU A 47 -1.54 -8.69 -13.60
N ASP A 48 -0.55 -8.97 -14.45
CA ASP A 48 -0.77 -9.14 -15.90
C ASP A 48 -1.71 -10.30 -16.19
N GLU A 49 -1.54 -11.45 -15.51
CA GLU A 49 -2.43 -12.60 -15.62
C GLU A 49 -3.85 -12.25 -15.15
N LEU A 50 -3.97 -11.47 -14.06
CA LEU A 50 -5.24 -10.98 -13.54
C LEU A 50 -5.89 -9.88 -14.39
N GLY A 51 -5.25 -9.46 -15.50
CA GLY A 51 -5.77 -8.43 -16.39
C GLY A 51 -5.58 -7.02 -15.86
N ARG A 52 -4.55 -6.78 -15.04
CA ARG A 52 -4.17 -5.48 -14.48
C ARG A 52 -5.30 -4.82 -13.69
N PRO A 53 -5.76 -5.42 -12.57
CA PRO A 53 -6.79 -4.83 -11.74
C PRO A 53 -6.42 -3.43 -11.23
N ASP A 54 -5.13 -3.19 -10.98
CA ASP A 54 -4.57 -1.91 -10.52
C ASP A 54 -4.73 -0.76 -11.52
N GLU A 55 -5.07 -1.02 -12.77
CA GLU A 55 -5.32 0.02 -13.79
C GLU A 55 -6.78 0.53 -13.78
N TYR A 56 -7.67 -0.04 -12.96
CA TYR A 56 -9.09 0.36 -12.89
C TYR A 56 -9.37 1.45 -11.87
N PHE A 57 -8.41 1.81 -11.02
CA PHE A 57 -8.52 2.85 -10.00
C PHE A 57 -7.19 3.57 -9.83
N ASP A 58 -7.19 4.74 -9.23
CA ASP A 58 -5.97 5.43 -8.89
C ASP A 58 -5.34 4.83 -7.63
N CYS A 59 -3.99 4.79 -7.57
CA CYS A 59 -3.27 4.34 -6.39
C CYS A 59 -2.52 5.48 -5.73
N ILE A 60 -2.52 5.51 -4.41
CA ILE A 60 -1.61 6.31 -3.57
C ILE A 60 -0.78 5.33 -2.76
N GLN A 61 0.54 5.42 -2.81
CA GLN A 61 1.44 4.52 -2.09
C GLN A 61 2.09 5.23 -0.90
N VAL A 62 2.07 4.60 0.27
CA VAL A 62 2.61 5.16 1.51
C VAL A 62 3.75 4.29 2.03
N ALA A 63 4.97 4.84 1.99
CA ALA A 63 6.18 4.21 2.51
C ALA A 63 6.66 4.93 3.78
N GLY A 64 7.61 4.33 4.47
CA GLY A 64 8.23 4.89 5.67
C GLY A 64 8.60 3.82 6.68
N THR A 65 9.25 4.21 7.77
CA THR A 65 9.52 3.32 8.90
C THR A 65 8.35 3.32 9.86
N ASN A 66 7.96 4.49 10.37
CA ASN A 66 6.84 4.68 11.28
C ASN A 66 5.75 5.55 10.64
N GLY A 67 4.51 5.43 11.14
CA GLY A 67 3.40 6.27 10.72
C GLY A 67 2.73 5.89 9.38
N LYS A 68 3.20 4.84 8.69
CA LYS A 68 2.60 4.37 7.42
C LYS A 68 1.10 4.12 7.57
N THR A 69 0.71 3.23 8.47
CA THR A 69 -0.69 2.81 8.66
C THR A 69 -1.59 4.00 9.01
N SER A 70 -1.14 4.89 9.91
CA SER A 70 -1.89 6.09 10.27
C SER A 70 -2.08 7.01 9.07
N THR A 71 -1.00 7.29 8.32
CA THR A 71 -1.06 8.13 7.11
C THR A 71 -1.97 7.51 6.06
N THR A 72 -1.89 6.19 5.83
CA THR A 72 -2.73 5.47 4.88
C THR A 72 -4.21 5.58 5.27
N ARG A 73 -4.54 5.37 6.55
CA ARG A 73 -5.92 5.49 7.07
C ARG A 73 -6.46 6.91 7.00
N PHE A 74 -5.69 7.91 7.40
CA PHE A 74 -6.10 9.31 7.28
C PHE A 74 -6.31 9.72 5.82
N SER A 75 -5.41 9.34 4.92
CA SER A 75 -5.54 9.64 3.50
C SER A 75 -6.82 9.03 2.90
N ALA A 76 -7.11 7.76 3.19
CA ALA A 76 -8.34 7.12 2.73
C ALA A 76 -9.60 7.80 3.32
N ALA A 77 -9.57 8.19 4.60
CA ALA A 77 -10.69 8.86 5.25
C ALA A 77 -10.95 10.26 4.65
N ILE A 78 -9.90 11.03 4.36
CA ILE A 78 -10.00 12.35 3.72
C ILE A 78 -10.58 12.20 2.32
N LEU A 79 -10.06 11.29 1.50
CA LEU A 79 -10.54 11.06 0.14
C LEU A 79 -12.01 10.63 0.12
N ARG A 80 -12.42 9.79 1.08
CA ARG A 80 -13.82 9.42 1.24
C ARG A 80 -14.68 10.63 1.65
N GLY A 81 -14.18 11.51 2.51
CA GLY A 81 -14.83 12.77 2.87
C GLY A 81 -15.04 13.70 1.66
N GLU A 82 -14.16 13.62 0.66
CA GLU A 82 -14.30 14.34 -0.62
C GLU A 82 -15.25 13.62 -1.61
N GLY A 83 -15.91 12.54 -1.19
CA GLY A 83 -16.92 11.83 -1.99
C GLY A 83 -16.37 10.74 -2.91
N LEU A 84 -15.09 10.37 -2.79
CA LEU A 84 -14.51 9.26 -3.56
C LEU A 84 -14.79 7.92 -2.87
N LYS A 85 -15.09 6.90 -3.64
CA LYS A 85 -15.14 5.53 -3.15
C LYS A 85 -13.72 5.01 -2.97
N THR A 86 -13.33 4.77 -1.74
CA THR A 86 -11.94 4.48 -1.37
C THR A 86 -11.68 3.01 -1.11
N ALA A 87 -10.45 2.57 -1.35
CA ALA A 87 -9.91 1.34 -0.80
C ALA A 87 -8.69 1.63 0.09
N LEU A 88 -8.46 0.74 1.05
CA LEU A 88 -7.34 0.79 1.97
C LEU A 88 -6.67 -0.59 2.02
N TYR A 89 -5.34 -0.61 1.85
CA TYR A 89 -4.52 -1.81 2.07
C TYR A 89 -3.47 -1.52 3.14
N THR A 90 -3.50 -2.29 4.23
CA THR A 90 -2.58 -2.12 5.36
C THR A 90 -1.99 -3.45 5.82
N SER A 91 -0.89 -3.41 6.57
CA SER A 91 -0.25 -4.59 7.16
C SER A 91 0.56 -4.23 8.41
N PRO A 92 0.68 -5.18 9.36
CA PRO A 92 -0.04 -6.45 9.45
C PRO A 92 -1.48 -6.28 9.96
N GLN A 93 -2.28 -7.33 9.89
CA GLN A 93 -3.57 -7.41 10.60
C GLN A 93 -3.35 -7.54 12.11
N LEU A 94 -4.37 -7.18 12.88
CA LEU A 94 -4.35 -7.39 14.34
C LEU A 94 -4.90 -8.77 14.73
N VAL A 95 -6.05 -9.15 14.18
CA VAL A 95 -6.77 -10.40 14.51
C VAL A 95 -7.06 -11.22 13.26
N ARG A 96 -7.65 -10.62 12.23
CA ARG A 96 -8.15 -11.32 11.05
C ARG A 96 -7.52 -10.78 9.76
N TYR A 97 -7.21 -11.65 8.82
CA TYR A 97 -6.63 -11.28 7.52
C TYR A 97 -7.43 -10.26 6.71
N PRO A 98 -8.79 -10.29 6.68
CA PRO A 98 -9.57 -9.28 5.98
C PRO A 98 -9.35 -7.84 6.45
N GLU A 99 -8.87 -7.62 7.70
CA GLU A 99 -8.55 -6.28 8.22
C GLU A 99 -7.51 -5.53 7.38
N ARG A 100 -6.73 -6.26 6.57
CA ARG A 100 -5.76 -5.67 5.63
C ARG A 100 -6.42 -4.94 4.47
N MET A 101 -7.70 -5.21 4.20
CA MET A 101 -8.44 -4.71 3.04
C MET A 101 -9.72 -4.03 3.49
N GLU A 102 -9.85 -2.73 3.23
CA GLU A 102 -11.09 -2.00 3.47
C GLU A 102 -11.59 -1.42 2.15
N VAL A 103 -12.91 -1.42 1.97
CA VAL A 103 -13.60 -0.74 0.89
C VAL A 103 -14.58 0.24 1.51
N ASP A 104 -14.46 1.49 1.13
CA ASP A 104 -15.31 2.59 1.62
C ASP A 104 -15.38 2.68 3.16
N GLY A 105 -14.23 2.45 3.81
CA GLY A 105 -14.06 2.51 5.26
C GLY A 105 -14.60 1.30 6.02
N ARG A 106 -14.90 0.20 5.33
CA ARG A 106 -15.35 -1.05 5.94
C ARG A 106 -14.42 -2.18 5.56
N VAL A 107 -14.05 -2.98 6.55
CA VAL A 107 -13.31 -4.23 6.30
C VAL A 107 -14.12 -5.10 5.34
N VAL A 108 -13.44 -5.68 4.35
CA VAL A 108 -14.08 -6.58 3.39
C VAL A 108 -14.64 -7.83 4.09
N ASN A 109 -15.75 -8.36 3.58
CA ASN A 109 -16.31 -9.58 4.12
C ASN A 109 -15.50 -10.82 3.72
N ASP A 110 -15.78 -11.94 4.35
CA ASP A 110 -15.06 -13.20 4.16
C ASP A 110 -15.16 -13.72 2.72
N GLU A 111 -16.30 -13.50 2.06
CA GLU A 111 -16.52 -13.92 0.68
C GLU A 111 -15.65 -13.12 -0.31
N ALA A 112 -15.60 -11.80 -0.16
CA ALA A 112 -14.77 -10.94 -1.00
C ALA A 112 -13.27 -11.23 -0.77
N PHE A 113 -12.86 -11.44 0.47
CA PHE A 113 -11.49 -11.86 0.80
C PHE A 113 -11.15 -13.20 0.14
N ALA A 114 -11.97 -14.23 0.37
CA ALA A 114 -11.76 -15.57 -0.20
C ALA A 114 -11.71 -15.52 -1.74
N ARG A 115 -12.62 -14.77 -2.36
CA ARG A 115 -12.64 -14.58 -3.82
C ARG A 115 -11.37 -13.93 -4.35
N GLY A 116 -10.91 -12.84 -3.73
CA GLY A 116 -9.66 -12.19 -4.12
C GLY A 116 -8.45 -13.11 -3.99
N VAL A 117 -8.35 -13.84 -2.88
CA VAL A 117 -7.28 -14.83 -2.66
C VAL A 117 -7.36 -15.96 -3.67
N SER A 118 -8.56 -16.49 -3.97
CA SER A 118 -8.75 -17.56 -4.95
C SER A 118 -8.26 -17.14 -6.35
N ALA A 119 -8.61 -15.93 -6.78
CA ALA A 119 -8.16 -15.40 -8.06
C ALA A 119 -6.63 -15.23 -8.10
N ALA A 120 -6.03 -14.71 -7.02
CA ALA A 120 -4.59 -14.52 -6.93
C ALA A 120 -3.82 -15.86 -6.88
N VAL A 121 -4.36 -16.87 -6.21
CA VAL A 121 -3.80 -18.24 -6.18
C VAL A 121 -3.77 -18.84 -7.58
N GLU A 122 -4.89 -18.77 -8.31
CA GLU A 122 -4.96 -19.29 -9.67
C GLU A 122 -4.01 -18.50 -10.60
N ALA A 123 -3.93 -17.18 -10.47
CA ALA A 123 -2.95 -16.38 -11.23
C ALA A 123 -1.51 -16.85 -10.95
N GLY A 124 -1.18 -17.09 -9.70
CA GLY A 124 0.14 -17.62 -9.31
C GLY A 124 0.44 -18.99 -9.94
N HIS A 125 -0.53 -19.91 -9.92
CA HIS A 125 -0.41 -21.22 -10.57
C HIS A 125 -0.17 -21.07 -12.08
N ARG A 126 -0.97 -20.24 -12.76
CA ARG A 126 -0.87 -20.03 -14.21
C ARG A 126 0.45 -19.40 -14.61
N VAL A 127 0.92 -18.39 -13.88
CA VAL A 127 2.23 -17.77 -14.08
C VAL A 127 3.35 -18.79 -13.90
N ASN A 128 3.33 -19.56 -12.81
CA ASN A 128 4.36 -20.55 -12.54
C ASN A 128 4.36 -21.69 -13.56
N ALA A 129 3.19 -22.16 -14.00
CA ALA A 129 3.08 -23.15 -15.07
C ALA A 129 3.68 -22.66 -16.39
N ARG A 130 3.42 -21.40 -16.80
CA ARG A 130 4.03 -20.82 -18.00
C ARG A 130 5.55 -20.69 -17.87
N ARG A 131 6.05 -20.29 -16.70
CA ARG A 131 7.50 -20.18 -16.46
C ARG A 131 8.18 -21.53 -16.60
N VAL A 132 7.65 -22.57 -15.95
CA VAL A 132 8.20 -23.93 -16.02
C VAL A 132 8.15 -24.45 -17.46
N ALA A 133 7.04 -24.25 -18.19
CA ALA A 133 6.94 -24.64 -19.60
C ALA A 133 7.96 -23.90 -20.49
N ALA A 134 8.39 -22.69 -20.09
CA ALA A 134 9.43 -21.91 -20.76
C ALA A 134 10.86 -22.25 -20.27
N GLY A 135 11.04 -23.30 -19.47
CA GLY A 135 12.32 -23.72 -18.90
C GLY A 135 12.87 -22.78 -17.81
N LYS A 136 12.01 -21.93 -17.22
CA LYS A 136 12.38 -21.03 -16.12
C LYS A 136 11.95 -21.64 -14.79
N ARG A 137 12.63 -21.23 -13.72
CA ARG A 137 12.23 -21.60 -12.36
C ARG A 137 10.90 -20.93 -12.01
N ALA A 138 10.03 -21.67 -11.31
CA ALA A 138 8.79 -21.11 -10.76
C ALA A 138 9.10 -20.04 -9.70
N TYR A 139 8.30 -18.99 -9.64
CA TYR A 139 8.45 -17.94 -8.63
C TYR A 139 8.18 -18.43 -7.22
N SER A 140 8.92 -17.90 -6.26
CA SER A 140 8.61 -17.97 -4.85
C SER A 140 7.60 -16.87 -4.50
N ILE A 141 6.32 -17.22 -4.52
CA ILE A 141 5.23 -16.29 -4.20
C ILE A 141 5.14 -16.17 -2.68
N THR A 142 5.36 -14.98 -2.15
CA THR A 142 5.25 -14.74 -0.71
C THR A 142 3.80 -14.51 -0.29
N PRO A 143 3.45 -14.69 1.01
CA PRO A 143 2.15 -14.29 1.54
C PRO A 143 1.78 -12.83 1.23
N PHE A 144 2.77 -11.92 1.23
CA PHE A 144 2.52 -10.52 0.93
C PHE A 144 2.25 -10.29 -0.57
N ASP A 145 2.94 -10.99 -1.46
CA ASP A 145 2.67 -10.93 -2.91
C ASP A 145 1.24 -11.39 -3.21
N LEU A 146 0.85 -12.53 -2.64
CA LEU A 146 -0.48 -13.10 -2.80
C LEU A 146 -1.57 -12.15 -2.30
N LEU A 147 -1.41 -11.63 -1.07
CA LEU A 147 -2.39 -10.73 -0.45
C LEU A 147 -2.48 -9.39 -1.18
N THR A 148 -1.36 -8.88 -1.68
CA THR A 148 -1.37 -7.64 -2.48
C THR A 148 -2.14 -7.84 -3.79
N ALA A 149 -1.88 -8.91 -4.53
CA ALA A 149 -2.62 -9.22 -5.75
C ALA A 149 -4.12 -9.43 -5.47
N ALA A 150 -4.46 -10.16 -4.39
CA ALA A 150 -5.84 -10.37 -3.95
C ALA A 150 -6.56 -9.04 -3.61
N ALA A 151 -5.90 -8.15 -2.88
CA ALA A 151 -6.46 -6.84 -2.54
C ALA A 151 -6.80 -6.01 -3.79
N LEU A 152 -5.89 -5.97 -4.76
CA LEU A 152 -6.10 -5.22 -6.00
C LEU A 152 -7.28 -5.78 -6.82
N VAL A 153 -7.48 -7.11 -6.83
CA VAL A 153 -8.68 -7.74 -7.43
C VAL A 153 -9.95 -7.29 -6.71
N VAL A 154 -9.98 -7.40 -5.38
CA VAL A 154 -11.14 -6.98 -4.56
C VAL A 154 -11.49 -5.52 -4.79
N PHE A 155 -10.50 -4.64 -4.86
CA PHE A 155 -10.70 -3.20 -5.06
C PHE A 155 -11.24 -2.89 -6.47
N ALA A 156 -10.71 -3.58 -7.49
CA ALA A 156 -11.19 -3.42 -8.86
C ALA A 156 -12.63 -3.93 -9.04
N GLU A 157 -12.96 -5.11 -8.48
CA GLU A 157 -14.32 -5.65 -8.48
C GLU A 157 -15.30 -4.76 -7.70
N ALA A 158 -14.82 -4.12 -6.63
CA ALA A 158 -15.61 -3.14 -5.89
C ALA A 158 -15.78 -1.80 -6.63
N ALA A 159 -15.12 -1.60 -7.76
CA ALA A 159 -15.13 -0.35 -8.53
C ALA A 159 -14.84 0.88 -7.65
N VAL A 160 -13.72 0.85 -6.92
CA VAL A 160 -13.25 1.99 -6.13
C VAL A 160 -12.67 3.07 -7.03
N ASP A 161 -12.69 4.32 -6.58
CA ASP A 161 -12.06 5.43 -7.30
C ASP A 161 -10.58 5.50 -7.03
N VAL A 162 -10.17 5.24 -5.79
CA VAL A 162 -8.79 5.35 -5.34
C VAL A 162 -8.48 4.32 -4.25
N ALA A 163 -7.31 3.69 -4.35
CA ALA A 163 -6.76 2.82 -3.31
C ALA A 163 -5.54 3.47 -2.64
N VAL A 164 -5.50 3.48 -1.32
CA VAL A 164 -4.33 3.90 -0.55
C VAL A 164 -3.62 2.64 -0.05
N LEU A 165 -2.40 2.44 -0.53
CA LEU A 165 -1.63 1.22 -0.34
C LEU A 165 -0.47 1.46 0.62
N GLU A 166 -0.44 0.76 1.74
CA GLU A 166 0.68 0.74 2.66
C GLU A 166 1.77 -0.19 2.12
N VAL A 167 2.99 0.31 2.01
CA VAL A 167 4.18 -0.50 1.72
C VAL A 167 4.47 -1.44 2.90
N GLY A 168 4.60 -2.72 2.63
CA GLY A 168 4.92 -3.71 3.65
C GLY A 168 6.34 -3.53 4.20
N MET A 169 7.34 -3.57 3.33
CA MET A 169 8.75 -3.45 3.70
C MET A 169 9.58 -2.81 2.59
N GLY A 170 10.47 -1.88 2.96
CA GLY A 170 11.34 -1.20 1.98
C GLY A 170 10.56 -0.30 1.05
N GLY A 171 10.47 -0.67 -0.20
CA GLY A 171 9.76 0.03 -1.27
C GLY A 171 10.15 -0.51 -2.65
N ARG A 172 11.44 -0.64 -2.94
CA ARG A 172 11.97 -1.06 -4.26
C ARG A 172 11.36 -2.38 -4.74
N TRP A 173 11.30 -3.37 -3.86
CA TRP A 173 10.89 -4.75 -4.14
C TRP A 173 9.56 -5.10 -3.48
N ASP A 174 8.90 -4.12 -2.89
CA ASP A 174 7.61 -4.33 -2.23
C ASP A 174 6.52 -4.63 -3.27
N ALA A 175 5.65 -5.58 -2.98
CA ALA A 175 4.58 -6.00 -3.88
C ALA A 175 3.68 -4.84 -4.34
N THR A 176 3.44 -3.85 -3.47
CA THR A 176 2.64 -2.66 -3.83
C THR A 176 3.32 -1.79 -4.89
N SER A 177 4.65 -1.90 -5.07
CA SER A 177 5.41 -1.18 -6.10
C SER A 177 5.23 -1.73 -7.52
N ALA A 178 4.53 -2.88 -7.67
CA ALA A 178 4.05 -3.37 -8.96
C ALA A 178 2.94 -2.50 -9.55
N THR A 179 2.29 -1.66 -8.76
CA THR A 179 1.30 -0.68 -9.23
C THR A 179 1.96 0.60 -9.76
N ASP A 180 1.17 1.44 -10.43
CA ASP A 180 1.61 2.76 -10.91
C ASP A 180 0.88 3.88 -10.17
N PRO A 181 1.32 4.27 -8.94
CA PRO A 181 0.63 5.23 -8.11
C PRO A 181 0.65 6.63 -8.72
N VAL A 182 -0.45 7.38 -8.57
CA VAL A 182 -0.53 8.81 -8.94
C VAL A 182 0.18 9.70 -7.93
N ALA A 183 0.27 9.24 -6.69
CA ALA A 183 0.97 9.93 -5.60
C ALA A 183 1.69 8.93 -4.69
N VAL A 184 2.80 9.37 -4.12
CA VAL A 184 3.55 8.63 -3.10
C VAL A 184 3.82 9.51 -1.89
N ALA A 185 3.75 8.92 -0.70
CA ALA A 185 4.13 9.57 0.54
C ALA A 185 5.23 8.76 1.25
N ILE A 186 6.24 9.44 1.79
CA ILE A 186 7.26 8.84 2.64
C ILE A 186 7.17 9.52 4.00
N THR A 187 6.67 8.81 5.01
CA THR A 187 6.35 9.37 6.33
C THR A 187 7.58 9.71 7.14
N GLY A 188 8.59 8.86 7.07
CA GLY A 188 9.85 9.05 7.79
C GLY A 188 10.75 7.83 7.68
N ILE A 189 12.04 8.03 8.01
CA ILE A 189 13.09 7.00 7.94
C ILE A 189 13.67 6.81 9.33
N GLY A 190 13.79 5.56 9.72
CA GLY A 190 14.43 5.12 10.96
C GLY A 190 15.07 3.75 10.75
N LEU A 191 15.88 3.31 11.68
CA LEU A 191 16.49 1.99 11.66
C LEU A 191 15.42 0.93 11.92
N ASP A 192 15.12 0.14 10.90
CA ASP A 192 14.16 -0.97 10.94
C ASP A 192 14.51 -1.97 9.86
N HIS A 193 14.21 -3.26 10.10
CA HIS A 193 14.53 -4.35 9.18
C HIS A 193 15.99 -4.33 8.64
N THR A 194 16.94 -3.94 9.50
CA THR A 194 18.34 -3.67 9.13
C THR A 194 19.04 -4.84 8.45
N ARG A 195 18.65 -6.09 8.77
CA ARG A 195 19.20 -7.30 8.13
C ARG A 195 18.85 -7.41 6.63
N ILE A 196 17.82 -6.70 6.17
CA ILE A 196 17.31 -6.78 4.80
C ILE A 196 17.54 -5.46 4.07
N LEU A 197 17.24 -4.33 4.73
CA LEU A 197 17.28 -3.01 4.10
C LEU A 197 18.62 -2.29 4.23
N GLY A 198 19.54 -2.86 5.04
CA GLY A 198 20.82 -2.24 5.37
C GLY A 198 20.81 -1.63 6.78
N ASP A 199 22.02 -1.36 7.29
CA ASP A 199 22.29 -0.96 8.66
C ASP A 199 22.46 0.56 8.85
N THR A 200 22.26 1.33 7.79
CA THR A 200 22.33 2.81 7.81
C THR A 200 21.01 3.44 7.37
N LEU A 201 20.77 4.68 7.85
CA LEU A 201 19.60 5.45 7.44
C LEU A 201 19.57 5.70 5.93
N GLU A 202 20.74 5.93 5.33
CA GLU A 202 20.87 6.15 3.89
C GLU A 202 20.49 4.92 3.07
N ALA A 203 20.91 3.72 3.50
CA ALA A 203 20.53 2.48 2.84
C ALA A 203 19.02 2.25 2.88
N ILE A 204 18.44 2.38 4.07
CA ILE A 204 16.98 2.26 4.28
C ILE A 204 16.23 3.34 3.49
N ALA A 205 16.73 4.58 3.50
CA ALA A 205 16.17 5.67 2.70
C ALA A 205 16.18 5.36 1.21
N GLY A 206 17.27 4.79 0.69
CA GLY A 206 17.42 4.40 -0.71
C GLY A 206 16.40 3.34 -1.15
N GLU A 207 16.13 2.36 -0.28
CA GLU A 207 15.11 1.33 -0.53
C GLU A 207 13.70 1.91 -0.53
N LYS A 208 13.41 2.82 0.42
CA LYS A 208 12.09 3.46 0.52
C LYS A 208 11.87 4.52 -0.56
N ALA A 209 12.91 5.31 -0.91
CA ALA A 209 12.84 6.32 -1.96
C ALA A 209 12.54 5.72 -3.35
N ALA A 210 12.78 4.42 -3.54
CA ALA A 210 12.50 3.74 -4.81
C ALA A 210 11.02 3.77 -5.23
N VAL A 211 10.08 4.03 -4.30
CA VAL A 211 8.65 4.23 -4.63
C VAL A 211 8.42 5.52 -5.41
N ILE A 212 9.34 6.49 -5.35
CA ILE A 212 9.27 7.75 -6.11
C ILE A 212 9.49 7.43 -7.59
N LYS A 213 8.50 7.74 -8.42
CA LYS A 213 8.52 7.51 -9.87
C LYS A 213 8.37 8.84 -10.62
N PRO A 214 8.85 8.93 -11.89
CA PRO A 214 8.71 10.14 -12.70
C PRO A 214 7.25 10.58 -12.86
N GLY A 215 7.00 11.89 -12.79
CA GLY A 215 5.70 12.51 -13.03
C GLY A 215 4.66 12.25 -11.93
N ARG A 216 5.07 11.76 -10.76
CA ARG A 216 4.16 11.48 -9.63
C ARG A 216 4.20 12.60 -8.61
N LEU A 217 3.08 12.81 -7.92
CA LEU A 217 3.05 13.66 -6.74
C LEU A 217 3.83 12.98 -5.63
N VAL A 218 4.76 13.70 -5.01
CA VAL A 218 5.60 13.17 -3.93
C VAL A 218 5.42 14.02 -2.68
N VAL A 219 5.13 13.37 -1.56
CA VAL A 219 5.03 14.01 -0.24
C VAL A 219 6.09 13.41 0.67
N LEU A 220 6.93 14.26 1.23
CA LEU A 220 7.95 13.87 2.22
C LEU A 220 7.53 14.38 3.59
N GLY A 221 7.31 13.46 4.52
CA GLY A 221 6.97 13.74 5.90
C GLY A 221 8.17 14.28 6.70
N GLU A 222 7.89 14.81 7.89
CA GLU A 222 8.88 15.39 8.79
C GLU A 222 10.02 14.41 9.12
N GLY A 223 9.71 13.13 9.28
CA GLY A 223 10.71 12.09 9.58
C GLY A 223 11.73 11.83 8.46
N THR A 224 11.70 12.60 7.35
CA THR A 224 12.70 12.55 6.27
C THR A 224 13.72 13.69 6.33
N HIS A 225 13.66 14.57 7.32
CA HIS A 225 14.47 15.78 7.39
C HIS A 225 15.89 15.59 7.95
N GLU A 226 16.22 14.40 8.45
CA GLU A 226 17.60 14.09 8.83
C GLU A 226 18.50 14.27 7.59
N ALA A 227 19.64 14.96 7.76
CA ALA A 227 20.44 15.45 6.64
C ALA A 227 20.95 14.37 5.67
N SER A 228 21.26 13.17 6.20
CA SER A 228 21.69 12.04 5.38
C SER A 228 20.54 11.46 4.56
N VAL A 229 19.36 11.35 5.17
CA VAL A 229 18.11 10.90 4.54
C VAL A 229 17.65 11.88 3.48
N GLN A 230 17.65 13.19 3.81
CA GLN A 230 17.23 14.24 2.90
C GLN A 230 18.06 14.21 1.60
N ARG A 231 19.40 14.04 1.70
CA ARG A 231 20.25 13.90 0.51
C ARG A 231 19.81 12.77 -0.42
N VAL A 232 19.41 11.63 0.14
CA VAL A 232 18.92 10.47 -0.64
C VAL A 232 17.57 10.79 -1.30
N MET A 233 16.64 11.39 -0.56
CA MET A 233 15.32 11.80 -1.09
C MET A 233 15.48 12.83 -2.22
N ASP A 234 16.31 13.87 -2.02
CA ASP A 234 16.58 14.89 -3.01
C ASP A 234 17.23 14.32 -4.26
N ALA A 235 18.18 13.38 -4.10
CA ALA A 235 18.82 12.72 -5.22
C ALA A 235 17.79 11.93 -6.05
N ARG A 236 16.91 11.17 -5.40
CA ARG A 236 15.87 10.39 -6.06
C ARG A 236 14.83 11.30 -6.73
N CYS A 237 14.40 12.35 -6.09
CA CYS A 237 13.47 13.33 -6.67
C CYS A 237 14.08 13.98 -7.93
N ARG A 238 15.36 14.37 -7.89
CA ARG A 238 16.06 14.90 -9.08
C ARG A 238 16.16 13.88 -10.20
N GLU A 239 16.50 12.63 -9.89
CA GLU A 239 16.54 11.53 -10.86
C GLU A 239 15.19 11.34 -11.57
N CYS A 240 14.10 11.43 -10.82
CA CYS A 240 12.75 11.30 -11.34
C CYS A 240 12.17 12.60 -11.95
N GLY A 241 12.88 13.72 -11.86
CA GLY A 241 12.41 15.02 -12.35
C GLY A 241 11.17 15.54 -11.60
N VAL A 242 11.04 15.22 -10.30
CA VAL A 242 9.90 15.64 -9.48
C VAL A 242 10.33 16.61 -8.38
N VAL A 243 9.42 17.52 -8.02
CA VAL A 243 9.58 18.42 -6.88
C VAL A 243 8.65 17.92 -5.77
N PRO A 244 9.21 17.47 -4.62
CA PRO A 244 8.38 16.96 -3.54
C PRO A 244 7.67 18.10 -2.79
N LEU A 245 6.50 17.79 -2.25
CA LEU A 245 5.89 18.55 -1.17
C LEU A 245 6.53 18.09 0.14
N VAL A 246 7.26 18.97 0.79
CA VAL A 246 7.89 18.67 2.08
C VAL A 246 6.98 19.20 3.17
N VAL A 247 6.57 18.31 4.07
CA VAL A 247 5.75 18.70 5.23
C VAL A 247 6.63 19.43 6.22
N SER A 248 6.37 20.73 6.42
CA SER A 248 6.99 21.50 7.49
C SER A 248 6.36 21.17 8.83
N HIS A 249 7.08 21.49 9.93
CA HIS A 249 6.60 21.25 11.29
C HIS A 249 5.16 21.74 11.49
N ALA A 250 4.28 20.83 11.90
CA ALA A 250 3.02 21.22 12.49
C ALA A 250 3.30 21.67 13.93
N THR A 251 2.84 22.85 14.31
CA THR A 251 2.81 23.25 15.70
C THR A 251 1.61 22.58 16.39
N THR A 252 1.88 21.76 17.37
CA THR A 252 0.84 21.08 18.15
C THR A 252 0.79 21.71 19.54
N LYS A 253 -0.36 22.21 19.96
CA LYS A 253 -0.60 22.53 21.37
C LYS A 253 -1.09 21.27 22.07
N VAL A 254 -0.24 20.72 22.92
CA VAL A 254 -0.61 19.58 23.76
C VAL A 254 -1.59 20.08 24.83
N PRO A 255 -2.79 19.50 24.93
CA PRO A 255 -3.77 19.89 25.92
C PRO A 255 -3.27 19.59 27.34
N ALA A 256 -3.67 20.42 28.30
CA ALA A 256 -3.29 20.28 29.71
C ALA A 256 -3.95 19.04 30.36
N HIS A 257 -5.12 18.62 29.86
CA HIS A 257 -5.87 17.50 30.40
C HIS A 257 -6.27 16.51 29.31
N VAL A 258 -6.37 15.23 29.71
CA VAL A 258 -6.88 14.16 28.83
C VAL A 258 -8.34 14.44 28.50
N GLY A 259 -8.66 14.53 27.22
CA GLY A 259 -10.02 14.85 26.75
C GLY A 259 -10.19 16.28 26.22
N ASP A 260 -9.21 17.17 26.44
CA ASP A 260 -9.20 18.47 25.79
C ASP A 260 -8.88 18.37 24.29
N ALA A 261 -9.30 19.35 23.52
CA ALA A 261 -9.02 19.44 22.10
C ALA A 261 -7.51 19.56 21.82
N VAL A 262 -7.01 18.81 20.86
CA VAL A 262 -5.67 18.99 20.32
C VAL A 262 -5.75 19.98 19.17
N GLU A 263 -5.11 21.12 19.31
CA GLU A 263 -5.00 22.11 18.25
C GLU A 263 -3.69 21.87 17.49
N PHE A 264 -3.76 21.71 16.18
CA PHE A 264 -2.57 21.70 15.34
C PHE A 264 -2.70 22.70 14.18
N SER A 265 -1.59 23.26 13.74
CA SER A 265 -1.54 24.06 12.53
C SER A 265 -0.42 23.59 11.62
N CYS A 266 -0.72 23.46 10.35
CA CYS A 266 0.26 23.12 9.32
C CYS A 266 0.15 24.07 8.14
N THR A 267 1.28 24.32 7.48
CA THR A 267 1.32 25.09 6.23
C THR A 267 1.28 24.11 5.05
N THR A 268 0.31 24.29 4.17
CA THR A 268 0.24 23.60 2.89
C THR A 268 0.57 24.54 1.75
N PRO A 269 0.95 24.08 0.55
CA PRO A 269 1.23 24.93 -0.60
C PRO A 269 0.08 25.86 -1.00
N ARG A 270 -1.15 25.57 -0.56
CA ARG A 270 -2.35 26.35 -0.91
C ARG A 270 -2.91 27.18 0.25
N ALA A 271 -2.63 26.82 1.49
CA ALA A 271 -3.20 27.51 2.65
C ALA A 271 -2.44 27.15 3.95
N ILE A 272 -2.55 28.02 4.95
CA ILE A 272 -2.29 27.69 6.35
C ILE A 272 -3.60 27.08 6.87
N ARG A 273 -3.57 25.84 7.35
CA ARG A 273 -4.71 25.16 7.96
C ARG A 273 -4.47 25.00 9.45
N SER A 274 -5.47 25.38 10.25
CA SER A 274 -5.55 25.05 11.66
C SER A 274 -6.82 24.24 11.88
N GLU A 275 -6.72 23.15 12.61
CA GLU A 275 -7.87 22.32 12.97
C GLU A 275 -7.83 22.01 14.46
N GLU A 276 -9.00 22.07 15.09
CA GLU A 276 -9.22 21.57 16.45
C GLU A 276 -9.84 20.17 16.36
N HIS A 277 -9.16 19.19 16.95
CA HIS A 277 -9.73 17.86 17.16
C HIS A 277 -10.19 17.75 18.61
N THR A 278 -11.51 17.68 18.80
CA THR A 278 -12.11 17.30 20.07
C THR A 278 -12.19 15.78 20.16
N SER A 279 -12.15 15.24 21.38
CA SER A 279 -12.22 13.80 21.67
C SER A 279 -13.55 13.12 21.26
N GLU A 280 -14.47 13.81 20.64
CA GLU A 280 -15.75 13.27 20.16
C GLU A 280 -15.61 12.20 19.06
N LEU A 281 -14.46 12.14 18.36
CA LEU A 281 -14.18 11.07 17.41
C LEU A 281 -13.93 9.70 18.07
N GLN A 282 -13.73 9.63 19.37
CA GLN A 282 -13.58 8.38 20.11
C GLN A 282 -14.93 7.75 20.52
N SER A 283 -16.00 8.54 20.66
CA SER A 283 -17.31 8.05 21.11
C SER A 283 -18.12 7.34 19.99
N GLN A 284 -17.72 7.44 18.74
CA GLN A 284 -18.37 6.73 17.62
C GLN A 284 -17.85 5.32 17.36
N ARG A 285 -16.91 4.83 18.17
CA ARG A 285 -16.39 3.44 18.07
C ARG A 285 -17.12 2.43 18.96
N ASP A 286 -18.07 2.87 19.77
CA ASP A 286 -18.81 2.02 20.73
C ASP A 286 -20.29 1.88 20.38
N ILE A 287 -20.66 1.85 19.09
CA ILE A 287 -21.99 1.46 18.64
C ILE A 287 -21.90 0.42 17.53
#